data_5c9c6595874c69e29544eaab8d3cdb79
#
_entry.id   5c9c6595874c69e29544eaab8d3cdb79
#
_cell.length_a   1.000
_cell.length_b   1.000
_cell.length_c   1.000
_cell.angle_alpha   90.00
_cell.angle_beta   90.00
_cell.angle_gamma   90.00
#
_symmetry.space_group_name_H-M   'P 1'
#
loop_
_entity.id
_entity.type
_entity.pdbx_description
1 polymer ?
#
loop_
_entity_poly.entity_id
_entity_poly.type
_entity_poly.pdbx_seq_one_letter_code
_entity_poly.pdbx_strand_id
1 'polypeptide(L)'
;MQPNHVPNEGSIWIIDCSIQSARENTAVVVASRPSEALDVLRRWCATQSIAVGTIQLTRPPVALRDWLQTGYGNWDLLAVLSELHPQDPVRLAYVEPPVHKSPQIASAVHIDPPIEAGFLDAQFGIHPKKTAPDAVHSTLWGSSSGCFVVLDAAREQNLPERLADSGLRHTCLFEGQASEDLGAAAPWLVELASETALVRELFTRTPNEFAAERGLTGLFLCSDNDLTEVKAHLRQFIRLKDEAGNWVYFRFWEGLYLFGLFEALTRGELAEFGRLFVSRQAMIASFSFMDSSGSWHVARLSAPREALPVTEGNSALIVTEQLRQIFRSQRERRFVRRLRLHLNEILSTETTSLTFLTEAEVINLVREARQCGLTLERSVADYAQARMMTPQGFARAPWFAALQRKNLHQLDFAQAVLEHCGAAC
;
A
#
# COMPACT_ATOMS: atom_id res chain seq x y z
N MET A 1 -56.50 -6.94 12.39
CA MET A 1 -55.10 -6.62 12.08
C MET A 1 -54.25 -7.15 13.23
N GLN A 2 -53.59 -8.28 13.04
CA GLN A 2 -52.65 -8.82 14.04
C GLN A 2 -51.36 -8.00 13.95
N PRO A 3 -50.69 -7.70 15.06
CA PRO A 3 -49.41 -6.97 15.03
C PRO A 3 -48.38 -7.80 14.28
N ASN A 4 -47.69 -7.20 13.32
CA ASN A 4 -46.58 -7.75 12.58
C ASN A 4 -45.55 -8.31 13.56
N HIS A 5 -45.39 -9.61 13.55
CA HIS A 5 -44.45 -10.34 14.36
C HIS A 5 -43.04 -10.12 13.73
N VAL A 6 -42.35 -9.06 14.14
CA VAL A 6 -40.95 -8.90 13.80
C VAL A 6 -40.18 -10.00 14.53
N PRO A 7 -39.42 -10.87 13.84
CA PRO A 7 -38.61 -11.89 14.50
C PRO A 7 -37.66 -11.23 15.48
N ASN A 8 -37.50 -11.85 16.65
CA ASN A 8 -36.56 -11.37 17.66
C ASN A 8 -35.15 -11.33 17.05
N GLU A 9 -34.43 -10.22 17.18
CA GLU A 9 -33.07 -10.03 16.62
C GLU A 9 -32.11 -11.20 16.94
N GLY A 10 -32.31 -11.92 18.05
CA GLY A 10 -31.54 -13.09 18.43
C GLY A 10 -31.79 -14.37 17.59
N SER A 11 -32.75 -14.35 16.65
CA SER A 11 -33.11 -15.51 15.82
C SER A 11 -32.88 -15.29 14.31
N ILE A 12 -32.20 -14.22 13.92
CA ILE A 12 -31.89 -13.91 12.52
C ILE A 12 -30.43 -14.19 12.24
N TRP A 13 -30.15 -15.00 11.23
CA TRP A 13 -28.80 -15.37 10.81
C TRP A 13 -28.53 -14.89 9.40
N ILE A 14 -27.32 -14.40 9.18
CA ILE A 14 -26.83 -13.97 7.88
C ILE A 14 -25.79 -14.97 7.43
N ILE A 15 -26.00 -15.54 6.26
CA ILE A 15 -25.16 -16.57 5.68
C ILE A 15 -24.66 -16.12 4.31
N ASP A 16 -23.36 -15.93 4.21
CA ASP A 16 -22.74 -15.67 2.91
C ASP A 16 -22.58 -17.01 2.17
N CYS A 17 -23.19 -17.13 1.00
CA CYS A 17 -23.20 -18.37 0.22
C CYS A 17 -23.12 -18.10 -1.28
N SER A 18 -22.51 -19.02 -2.03
CA SER A 18 -22.61 -19.03 -3.48
C SER A 18 -23.80 -19.89 -3.93
N ILE A 19 -24.67 -19.34 -4.74
CA ILE A 19 -25.85 -20.01 -5.28
C ILE A 19 -25.82 -19.89 -6.80
N GLN A 20 -26.09 -21.00 -7.49
CA GLN A 20 -26.08 -21.09 -8.96
C GLN A 20 -24.83 -20.49 -9.63
N SER A 21 -23.72 -21.20 -9.52
CA SER A 21 -22.53 -21.14 -10.39
C SER A 21 -21.90 -19.77 -10.71
N ALA A 22 -21.73 -18.86 -9.79
CA ALA A 22 -20.79 -17.73 -9.92
C ALA A 22 -21.23 -16.40 -9.27
N ARG A 23 -22.26 -16.37 -8.46
CA ARG A 23 -22.65 -15.13 -7.78
C ARG A 23 -22.60 -15.33 -6.27
N GLU A 24 -21.91 -14.45 -5.58
CA GLU A 24 -21.97 -14.37 -4.13
C GLU A 24 -23.35 -13.84 -3.73
N ASN A 25 -24.06 -14.57 -2.89
CA ASN A 25 -25.37 -14.18 -2.38
C ASN A 25 -25.31 -14.21 -0.85
N THR A 26 -26.11 -13.36 -0.23
CA THR A 26 -26.30 -13.37 1.21
C THR A 26 -27.69 -13.86 1.53
N ALA A 27 -27.78 -14.89 2.34
CA ALA A 27 -29.05 -15.39 2.82
C ALA A 27 -29.34 -14.84 4.22
N VAL A 28 -30.56 -14.33 4.43
CA VAL A 28 -31.07 -13.97 5.75
C VAL A 28 -31.99 -15.08 6.19
N VAL A 29 -31.66 -15.70 7.32
CA VAL A 29 -32.35 -16.92 7.79
C VAL A 29 -32.82 -16.77 9.23
N VAL A 30 -34.06 -17.17 9.49
CA VAL A 30 -34.62 -17.24 10.85
C VAL A 30 -34.35 -18.62 11.43
N ALA A 31 -33.58 -18.69 12.51
CA ALA A 31 -33.28 -19.94 13.22
C ALA A 31 -32.81 -19.65 14.65
N SER A 32 -32.94 -20.63 15.52
CA SER A 32 -32.56 -20.49 16.92
C SER A 32 -31.06 -20.70 17.17
N ARG A 33 -30.36 -21.38 16.25
CA ARG A 33 -28.92 -21.72 16.36
C ARG A 33 -28.23 -21.66 14.99
N PRO A 34 -26.90 -21.43 14.95
CA PRO A 34 -26.16 -21.37 13.67
C PRO A 34 -26.27 -22.64 12.82
N SER A 35 -26.19 -23.81 13.45
CA SER A 35 -26.32 -25.11 12.77
C SER A 35 -27.70 -25.29 12.15
N GLU A 36 -28.74 -24.86 12.85
CA GLU A 36 -30.11 -24.87 12.37
C GLU A 36 -30.31 -23.93 11.19
N ALA A 37 -29.69 -22.74 11.21
CA ALA A 37 -29.75 -21.78 10.12
C ALA A 37 -29.19 -22.36 8.81
N LEU A 38 -28.08 -23.08 8.86
CA LEU A 38 -27.49 -23.77 7.72
C LEU A 38 -28.42 -24.86 7.17
N ASP A 39 -29.06 -25.64 8.05
CA ASP A 39 -29.98 -26.70 7.66
C ASP A 39 -31.29 -26.14 7.09
N VAL A 40 -31.77 -25.03 7.62
CA VAL A 40 -32.93 -24.29 7.08
C VAL A 40 -32.61 -23.77 5.67
N LEU A 41 -31.44 -23.14 5.48
CA LEU A 41 -31.03 -22.65 4.17
C LEU A 41 -30.90 -23.80 3.14
N ARG A 42 -30.25 -24.90 3.50
CA ARG A 42 -30.09 -26.06 2.62
C ARG A 42 -31.43 -26.67 2.22
N ARG A 43 -32.34 -26.85 3.16
CA ARG A 43 -33.69 -27.38 2.90
C ARG A 43 -34.48 -26.43 2.00
N TRP A 44 -34.43 -25.14 2.29
CA TRP A 44 -35.12 -24.14 1.47
C TRP A 44 -34.58 -24.14 0.04
N CYS A 45 -33.28 -24.12 -0.17
CA CYS A 45 -32.66 -24.19 -1.50
C CYS A 45 -33.06 -25.50 -2.23
N ALA A 46 -33.13 -26.63 -1.54
CA ALA A 46 -33.56 -27.88 -2.13
C ALA A 46 -35.02 -27.81 -2.60
N THR A 47 -35.91 -27.18 -1.83
CA THR A 47 -37.33 -26.98 -2.23
C THR A 47 -37.48 -26.06 -3.42
N GLN A 48 -36.57 -25.10 -3.61
CA GLN A 48 -36.56 -24.17 -4.73
C GLN A 48 -35.77 -24.70 -5.94
N SER A 49 -35.23 -25.93 -5.87
CA SER A 49 -34.32 -26.52 -6.89
C SER A 49 -33.08 -25.67 -7.16
N ILE A 50 -32.57 -25.00 -6.15
CA ILE A 50 -31.39 -24.15 -6.20
C ILE A 50 -30.17 -24.93 -5.74
N ALA A 51 -29.13 -25.02 -6.58
CA ALA A 51 -27.85 -25.62 -6.19
C ALA A 51 -27.08 -24.67 -5.26
N VAL A 52 -26.76 -25.15 -4.08
CA VAL A 52 -25.91 -24.44 -3.10
C VAL A 52 -24.46 -24.81 -3.36
N GLY A 53 -23.64 -23.82 -3.65
CA GLY A 53 -22.19 -23.98 -3.74
C GLY A 53 -21.51 -23.86 -2.36
N THR A 54 -20.44 -23.10 -2.26
CA THR A 54 -19.69 -22.89 -1.03
C THR A 54 -20.48 -22.04 -0.05
N ILE A 55 -20.67 -22.49 1.19
CA ILE A 55 -21.22 -21.68 2.27
C ILE A 55 -20.04 -21.12 3.07
N GLN A 56 -19.86 -19.82 3.00
CA GLN A 56 -18.95 -19.09 3.86
C GLN A 56 -19.73 -18.59 5.07
N LEU A 57 -19.04 -18.51 6.15
CA LEU A 57 -19.50 -18.43 7.51
C LEU A 57 -20.65 -17.48 7.80
N THR A 58 -21.45 -17.96 8.70
CA THR A 58 -22.54 -17.34 9.44
C THR A 58 -22.04 -16.30 10.44
N ARG A 59 -22.57 -15.11 10.39
CA ARG A 59 -22.31 -14.07 11.41
C ARG A 59 -23.37 -14.13 12.52
N PRO A 60 -23.00 -13.90 13.80
CA PRO A 60 -23.96 -13.89 14.88
C PRO A 60 -24.99 -12.74 14.75
N PRO A 61 -26.21 -12.91 15.28
CA PRO A 61 -27.33 -11.97 15.14
C PRO A 61 -27.03 -10.54 15.62
N VAL A 62 -26.16 -10.38 16.61
CA VAL A 62 -25.72 -9.08 17.12
C VAL A 62 -25.03 -8.23 16.04
N ALA A 63 -24.49 -8.90 15.03
CA ALA A 63 -23.81 -8.23 13.92
C ALA A 63 -24.76 -7.70 12.82
N LEU A 64 -26.07 -7.94 12.89
CA LEU A 64 -27.00 -7.48 11.85
C LEU A 64 -27.04 -5.96 11.79
N ARG A 65 -27.13 -5.28 12.91
CA ARG A 65 -27.12 -3.83 13.00
C ARG A 65 -25.76 -3.27 12.59
N ASP A 66 -24.69 -3.88 13.07
CA ASP A 66 -23.32 -3.53 12.71
C ASP A 66 -23.03 -3.86 11.23
N TRP A 67 -23.54 -4.97 10.73
CA TRP A 67 -23.40 -5.38 9.33
C TRP A 67 -24.10 -4.41 8.37
N LEU A 68 -25.30 -3.93 8.70
CA LEU A 68 -26.00 -2.91 7.93
C LEU A 68 -25.33 -1.53 8.01
N GLN A 69 -24.67 -1.22 9.13
CA GLN A 69 -23.85 -0.01 9.28
C GLN A 69 -22.53 -0.10 8.53
N THR A 70 -22.03 -1.29 8.20
CA THR A 70 -20.79 -1.50 7.47
C THR A 70 -20.91 -1.30 5.95
N GLY A 71 -22.08 -0.96 5.43
CA GLY A 71 -22.27 -0.64 4.01
C GLY A 71 -22.38 -1.84 3.07
N TYR A 72 -22.48 -3.05 3.61
CA TYR A 72 -22.87 -4.23 2.83
C TYR A 72 -24.38 -4.22 2.58
N GLY A 73 -24.79 -3.44 1.62
CA GLY A 73 -26.11 -3.49 1.06
C GLY A 73 -26.99 -2.27 1.41
N ASN A 74 -27.49 -1.61 0.38
CA ASN A 74 -28.68 -0.76 0.40
C ASN A 74 -29.93 -1.63 0.64
N TRP A 75 -29.99 -2.29 1.78
CA TRP A 75 -31.14 -3.09 2.11
C TRP A 75 -32.08 -2.26 2.97
N ASP A 76 -33.28 -2.16 2.53
CA ASP A 76 -34.35 -1.82 3.46
C ASP A 76 -34.55 -3.02 4.39
N LEU A 77 -33.84 -3.02 5.52
CA LEU A 77 -33.92 -4.05 6.54
C LEU A 77 -35.35 -4.30 6.98
N LEU A 78 -36.15 -3.23 7.12
CA LEU A 78 -37.53 -3.34 7.52
C LEU A 78 -38.35 -4.09 6.49
N ALA A 79 -38.08 -3.88 5.20
CA ALA A 79 -38.71 -4.63 4.11
C ALA A 79 -38.34 -6.13 4.17
N VAL A 80 -37.04 -6.43 4.28
CA VAL A 80 -36.54 -7.83 4.38
C VAL A 80 -37.10 -8.53 5.62
N LEU A 81 -37.10 -7.86 6.79
CA LEU A 81 -37.64 -8.41 8.03
C LEU A 81 -39.17 -8.58 8.00
N SER A 82 -39.88 -7.70 7.30
CA SER A 82 -41.32 -7.80 7.15
C SER A 82 -41.75 -8.95 6.22
N GLU A 83 -40.86 -9.39 5.33
CA GLU A 83 -41.07 -10.51 4.41
C GLU A 83 -40.68 -11.87 4.99
N LEU A 84 -39.89 -11.89 6.09
CA LEU A 84 -39.53 -13.15 6.76
C LEU A 84 -40.68 -13.69 7.58
N HIS A 85 -41.10 -14.92 7.26
CA HIS A 85 -42.20 -15.60 7.97
C HIS A 85 -41.71 -16.99 8.46
N PRO A 86 -42.21 -17.51 9.60
CA PRO A 86 -41.86 -18.87 10.06
C PRO A 86 -42.11 -19.96 9.03
N GLN A 87 -43.05 -19.77 8.10
CA GLN A 87 -43.32 -20.69 7.01
C GLN A 87 -42.45 -20.46 5.76
N ASP A 88 -41.79 -19.29 5.64
CA ASP A 88 -40.84 -18.94 4.60
C ASP A 88 -39.64 -18.22 5.25
N PRO A 89 -38.77 -18.98 5.92
CA PRO A 89 -37.79 -18.45 6.85
C PRO A 89 -36.48 -17.96 6.17
N VAL A 90 -36.42 -17.94 4.84
CA VAL A 90 -35.22 -17.58 4.09
C VAL A 90 -35.52 -16.49 3.09
N ARG A 91 -34.71 -15.47 3.06
CA ARG A 91 -34.65 -14.48 1.98
C ARG A 91 -33.23 -14.45 1.43
N LEU A 92 -33.15 -14.63 0.12
CA LEU A 92 -31.91 -14.41 -0.60
C LEU A 92 -31.89 -12.99 -1.09
N ALA A 93 -30.80 -12.32 -0.82
CA ALA A 93 -30.52 -11.10 -1.47
C ALA A 93 -29.31 -11.28 -2.35
N TYR A 94 -29.49 -10.91 -3.57
CA TYR A 94 -28.38 -10.62 -4.44
C TYR A 94 -27.70 -9.38 -3.90
N VAL A 95 -26.57 -9.61 -3.24
CA VAL A 95 -25.61 -8.53 -3.04
C VAL A 95 -24.96 -8.38 -4.41
N GLU A 96 -25.43 -7.42 -5.20
CA GLU A 96 -24.53 -6.85 -6.17
C GLU A 96 -23.28 -6.51 -5.36
N PRO A 97 -22.08 -7.02 -5.74
CA PRO A 97 -20.87 -6.54 -5.13
C PRO A 97 -21.02 -5.02 -5.17
N PRO A 98 -20.84 -4.30 -4.06
CA PRO A 98 -21.16 -2.89 -4.03
C PRO A 98 -20.55 -2.34 -5.29
N VAL A 99 -21.38 -1.89 -6.23
CA VAL A 99 -20.90 -1.08 -7.33
C VAL A 99 -20.33 0.09 -6.56
N HIS A 100 -19.00 0.01 -6.31
CA HIS A 100 -18.27 1.06 -5.64
C HIS A 100 -18.56 2.29 -6.48
N LYS A 101 -19.63 3.00 -6.14
CA LYS A 101 -19.89 4.34 -6.65
C LYS A 101 -18.88 5.31 -6.03
N SER A 102 -17.62 4.89 -6.02
CA SER A 102 -16.47 5.77 -5.93
C SER A 102 -15.75 5.94 -7.27
N PRO A 103 -16.39 5.73 -8.47
CA PRO A 103 -15.74 6.07 -9.72
C PRO A 103 -15.40 7.56 -9.78
N GLN A 104 -16.11 8.39 -9.03
CA GLN A 104 -15.88 9.83 -9.02
C GLN A 104 -14.58 10.25 -8.31
N ILE A 105 -14.16 9.60 -7.21
CA ILE A 105 -12.86 9.92 -6.59
C ILE A 105 -11.72 9.35 -7.43
N ALA A 106 -11.82 8.12 -7.89
CA ALA A 106 -10.82 7.49 -8.75
C ALA A 106 -10.59 8.28 -10.04
N SER A 107 -11.66 8.76 -10.68
CA SER A 107 -11.56 9.60 -11.88
C SER A 107 -11.08 11.02 -11.61
N ALA A 108 -11.11 11.47 -10.36
CA ALA A 108 -10.61 12.76 -9.94
C ALA A 108 -9.13 12.72 -9.51
N VAL A 109 -8.55 11.54 -9.32
CA VAL A 109 -7.11 11.39 -9.02
C VAL A 109 -6.34 11.39 -10.32
N HIS A 110 -5.33 12.24 -10.39
CA HIS A 110 -4.40 12.35 -11.52
C HIS A 110 -2.97 12.17 -11.04
N ILE A 111 -2.17 11.41 -11.77
CA ILE A 111 -0.74 11.27 -11.52
C ILE A 111 0.00 12.03 -12.60
N ASP A 112 0.76 13.03 -12.20
CA ASP A 112 1.58 13.82 -13.12
C ASP A 112 2.76 12.96 -13.63
N PRO A 113 3.26 13.21 -14.86
CA PRO A 113 4.53 12.64 -15.28
C PRO A 113 5.63 13.02 -14.28
N PRO A 114 6.55 12.09 -13.94
CA PRO A 114 7.65 12.38 -13.03
C PRO A 114 8.52 13.54 -13.56
N ILE A 115 8.93 14.42 -12.65
CA ILE A 115 9.78 15.58 -12.96
C ILE A 115 11.20 15.25 -12.50
N GLU A 116 12.18 15.39 -13.38
CA GLU A 116 13.61 15.29 -13.06
C GLU A 116 14.04 16.53 -12.26
N ALA A 117 13.76 16.53 -10.96
CA ALA A 117 14.03 17.67 -10.08
C ALA A 117 15.49 17.72 -9.61
N GLY A 118 16.10 16.54 -9.43
CA GLY A 118 17.41 16.38 -8.84
C GLY A 118 17.42 16.68 -7.33
N PHE A 119 18.53 16.34 -6.69
CA PHE A 119 18.80 16.76 -5.30
C PHE A 119 19.68 18.02 -5.32
N LEU A 120 19.58 18.82 -4.28
CA LEU A 120 20.51 19.91 -4.06
C LEU A 120 21.87 19.35 -3.58
N ASP A 121 22.93 20.06 -3.93
CA ASP A 121 24.25 19.86 -3.35
C ASP A 121 24.41 20.66 -2.03
N ALA A 122 25.61 20.65 -1.46
CA ALA A 122 25.91 21.39 -0.23
C ALA A 122 25.90 22.93 -0.40
N GLN A 123 25.78 23.45 -1.64
CA GLN A 123 25.71 24.87 -2.01
C GLN A 123 26.78 25.73 -1.30
N PHE A 124 28.05 25.29 -1.37
CA PHE A 124 29.14 26.07 -0.81
C PHE A 124 29.28 27.43 -1.52
N GLY A 125 29.37 28.52 -0.74
CA GLY A 125 29.52 29.87 -1.27
C GLY A 125 28.27 30.49 -1.92
N ILE A 126 27.14 29.80 -1.91
CA ILE A 126 25.86 30.30 -2.43
C ILE A 126 25.03 30.92 -1.32
N HIS A 127 24.56 32.15 -1.53
CA HIS A 127 23.66 32.87 -0.62
C HIS A 127 22.61 33.67 -1.40
N PRO A 128 21.32 33.58 -1.07
CA PRO A 128 20.74 32.60 -0.14
C PRO A 128 20.81 31.18 -0.71
N LYS A 129 20.92 30.20 0.18
CA LYS A 129 20.85 28.79 -0.22
C LYS A 129 19.41 28.42 -0.55
N LYS A 130 19.21 27.67 -1.63
CA LYS A 130 17.92 27.02 -1.91
C LYS A 130 17.62 25.98 -0.85
N THR A 131 16.35 25.86 -0.50
CA THR A 131 15.87 24.84 0.45
C THR A 131 15.30 23.60 -0.27
N ALA A 132 14.77 23.79 -1.48
CA ALA A 132 14.25 22.73 -2.34
C ALA A 132 14.60 23.00 -3.81
N PRO A 133 14.64 21.98 -4.69
CA PRO A 133 14.68 22.17 -6.13
C PRO A 133 13.49 23.01 -6.62
N ASP A 134 13.68 23.81 -7.67
CA ASP A 134 12.64 24.76 -8.13
C ASP A 134 11.31 24.10 -8.50
N ALA A 135 11.35 22.93 -9.14
CA ALA A 135 10.16 22.16 -9.49
C ALA A 135 9.41 21.64 -8.24
N VAL A 136 10.15 21.20 -7.21
CA VAL A 136 9.59 20.77 -5.92
C VAL A 136 8.98 21.96 -5.20
N HIS A 137 9.72 23.09 -5.13
CA HIS A 137 9.25 24.31 -4.48
C HIS A 137 7.93 24.79 -5.10
N SER A 138 7.85 24.82 -6.42
CA SER A 138 6.63 25.21 -7.14
C SER A 138 5.46 24.28 -6.85
N THR A 139 5.72 22.98 -6.69
CA THR A 139 4.68 21.99 -6.39
C THR A 139 4.15 22.11 -4.97
N LEU A 140 5.03 22.30 -3.98
CA LEU A 140 4.66 22.28 -2.56
C LEU A 140 4.15 23.65 -2.08
N TRP A 141 4.73 24.75 -2.57
CA TRP A 141 4.42 26.11 -2.08
C TRP A 141 3.92 27.06 -3.18
N GLY A 142 3.62 26.53 -4.37
CA GLY A 142 3.03 27.32 -5.47
C GLY A 142 1.55 27.65 -5.27
N SER A 143 0.88 27.05 -4.28
CA SER A 143 -0.50 27.34 -3.90
C SER A 143 -0.55 27.85 -2.45
N SER A 144 -1.74 28.32 -2.01
CA SER A 144 -1.96 28.77 -0.64
C SER A 144 -2.19 27.63 0.36
N SER A 145 -2.24 26.39 -0.09
CA SER A 145 -2.48 25.22 0.78
C SER A 145 -1.29 24.96 1.72
N GLY A 146 -1.59 24.51 2.94
CA GLY A 146 -0.57 24.06 3.88
C GLY A 146 0.22 22.87 3.32
N CYS A 147 1.52 22.84 3.58
CA CYS A 147 2.43 21.80 3.15
C CYS A 147 2.86 20.95 4.36
N PHE A 148 2.77 19.64 4.24
CA PHE A 148 3.13 18.70 5.29
C PHE A 148 4.02 17.61 4.73
N VAL A 149 4.76 16.96 5.64
CA VAL A 149 5.52 15.74 5.31
C VAL A 149 5.30 14.68 6.38
N VAL A 150 5.16 13.43 5.97
CA VAL A 150 5.24 12.27 6.85
C VAL A 150 6.64 11.69 6.77
N LEU A 151 7.36 11.71 7.89
CA LEU A 151 8.72 11.18 8.05
C LEU A 151 8.68 9.91 8.90
N ASP A 152 9.54 8.97 8.59
CA ASP A 152 9.59 7.66 9.24
C ASP A 152 10.77 7.57 10.22
N ALA A 153 10.51 7.65 11.52
CA ALA A 153 11.56 7.55 12.53
C ALA A 153 12.27 6.19 12.56
N ALA A 154 11.63 5.12 12.06
CA ALA A 154 12.32 3.83 11.92
C ALA A 154 13.49 3.86 10.92
N ARG A 155 13.52 4.87 10.03
CA ARG A 155 14.59 5.07 9.03
C ARG A 155 15.56 6.19 9.40
N GLU A 156 15.14 7.10 10.26
CA GLU A 156 15.87 8.30 10.64
C GLU A 156 16.17 8.31 12.13
N GLN A 157 17.45 8.11 12.46
CA GLN A 157 17.88 8.17 13.86
C GLN A 157 17.62 9.55 14.46
N ASN A 158 17.12 9.57 15.69
CA ASN A 158 16.86 10.78 16.48
C ASN A 158 15.89 11.75 15.78
N LEU A 159 14.98 11.23 14.94
CA LEU A 159 14.00 12.08 14.25
C LEU A 159 13.13 12.89 15.24
N PRO A 160 12.59 12.32 16.33
CA PRO A 160 11.78 13.08 17.28
C PRO A 160 12.53 14.27 17.88
N GLU A 161 13.79 14.10 18.28
CA GLU A 161 14.66 15.14 18.84
C GLU A 161 14.95 16.23 17.81
N ARG A 162 15.28 15.83 16.57
CA ARG A 162 15.50 16.77 15.46
C ARG A 162 14.25 17.59 15.13
N LEU A 163 13.07 16.99 15.21
CA LEU A 163 11.80 17.69 15.02
C LEU A 163 11.54 18.68 16.16
N ALA A 164 11.82 18.29 17.40
CA ALA A 164 11.69 19.22 18.55
C ALA A 164 12.62 20.43 18.38
N ASP A 165 13.87 20.22 17.92
CA ASP A 165 14.84 21.29 17.68
C ASP A 165 14.52 22.14 16.44
N SER A 166 13.73 21.63 15.50
CA SER A 166 13.40 22.36 14.27
C SER A 166 12.49 23.56 14.46
N GLY A 167 11.75 23.63 15.57
CA GLY A 167 10.73 24.64 15.82
C GLY A 167 9.47 24.51 14.95
N LEU A 168 9.39 23.51 14.08
CA LEU A 168 8.23 23.25 13.25
C LEU A 168 7.12 22.54 14.03
N ARG A 169 5.87 22.82 13.69
CA ARG A 169 4.73 22.08 14.25
C ARG A 169 4.80 20.64 13.74
N HIS A 170 4.81 19.69 14.65
CA HIS A 170 4.90 18.28 14.33
C HIS A 170 4.12 17.42 15.33
N THR A 171 3.77 16.22 14.94
CA THR A 171 3.03 15.27 15.79
C THR A 171 3.30 13.83 15.36
N CYS A 172 3.40 12.94 16.35
CA CYS A 172 3.44 11.50 16.09
C CYS A 172 2.08 11.03 15.56
N LEU A 173 2.09 10.17 14.54
CA LEU A 173 0.85 9.57 14.01
C LEU A 173 0.36 8.40 14.87
N PHE A 174 1.20 7.84 15.77
CA PHE A 174 0.71 6.94 16.80
C PHE A 174 0.15 7.75 17.97
N GLU A 175 -0.70 7.13 18.79
CA GLU A 175 -1.29 7.76 19.96
C GLU A 175 -1.28 6.86 21.19
N GLY A 176 -1.46 7.49 22.36
CA GLY A 176 -1.47 6.80 23.65
C GLY A 176 -0.18 6.02 23.88
N GLN A 177 -0.29 4.86 24.50
CA GLN A 177 0.85 4.00 24.83
C GLN A 177 1.74 3.69 23.59
N ALA A 178 1.13 3.50 22.42
CA ALA A 178 1.91 3.24 21.19
C ALA A 178 2.79 4.43 20.78
N SER A 179 2.42 5.67 21.08
CA SER A 179 3.27 6.84 20.85
C SER A 179 4.45 6.90 21.83
N GLU A 180 4.24 6.49 23.07
CA GLU A 180 5.27 6.47 24.11
C GLU A 180 6.28 5.33 23.86
N ASP A 181 5.80 4.13 23.56
CA ASP A 181 6.65 2.94 23.40
C ASP A 181 7.36 2.89 22.05
N LEU A 182 6.76 3.40 20.99
CA LEU A 182 7.22 3.26 19.62
C LEU A 182 7.50 4.58 18.91
N GLY A 183 7.44 5.72 19.61
CA GLY A 183 7.64 7.05 19.03
C GLY A 183 8.96 7.19 18.28
N ALA A 184 10.02 6.54 18.78
CA ALA A 184 11.34 6.50 18.13
C ALA A 184 11.38 5.71 16.80
N ALA A 185 10.31 4.95 16.48
CA ALA A 185 10.17 4.20 15.23
C ALA A 185 8.83 4.50 14.51
N ALA A 186 8.11 5.54 14.95
CA ALA A 186 6.80 5.91 14.44
C ALA A 186 6.90 6.82 13.20
N PRO A 187 5.83 6.91 12.39
CA PRO A 187 5.69 7.98 11.41
C PRO A 187 5.32 9.31 12.12
N TRP A 188 5.98 10.38 11.71
CA TRP A 188 5.77 11.73 12.22
C TRP A 188 5.24 12.64 11.14
N LEU A 189 4.15 13.35 11.41
CA LEU A 189 3.61 14.38 10.55
C LEU A 189 4.19 15.73 10.96
N VAL A 190 4.74 16.46 9.99
CA VAL A 190 5.38 17.78 10.18
C VAL A 190 4.75 18.79 9.23
N GLU A 191 4.37 19.94 9.75
CA GLU A 191 3.95 21.07 8.94
C GLU A 191 5.19 21.83 8.47
N LEU A 192 5.34 21.99 7.15
CA LEU A 192 6.55 22.54 6.56
C LEU A 192 6.42 24.03 6.24
N ALA A 193 7.47 24.78 6.57
CA ALA A 193 7.71 26.11 6.03
C ALA A 193 8.89 26.08 5.06
N SER A 194 8.75 26.70 3.89
CA SER A 194 9.68 26.56 2.76
C SER A 194 11.14 26.85 3.09
N GLU A 195 11.39 27.87 3.95
CA GLU A 195 12.74 28.41 4.21
C GLU A 195 13.43 27.79 5.46
N THR A 196 13.12 26.53 5.80
CA THR A 196 13.66 25.90 7.00
C THR A 196 14.86 25.00 6.72
N ALA A 197 15.68 24.79 7.76
CA ALA A 197 16.82 23.88 7.68
C ALA A 197 16.36 22.44 7.40
N LEU A 198 15.25 21.99 8.03
CA LEU A 198 14.71 20.66 7.81
C LEU A 198 14.33 20.45 6.33
N VAL A 199 13.67 21.42 5.68
CA VAL A 199 13.32 21.32 4.25
C VAL A 199 14.59 21.19 3.41
N ARG A 200 15.64 21.97 3.72
CA ARG A 200 16.92 21.83 3.01
C ARG A 200 17.52 20.43 3.17
N GLU A 201 17.49 19.86 4.35
CA GLU A 201 17.99 18.51 4.59
C GLU A 201 17.23 17.45 3.79
N LEU A 202 15.90 17.60 3.68
CA LEU A 202 15.04 16.69 2.89
C LEU A 202 15.45 16.62 1.42
N PHE A 203 16.01 17.69 0.87
CA PHE A 203 16.34 17.77 -0.55
C PHE A 203 17.85 17.88 -0.85
N THR A 204 18.72 17.84 0.17
CA THR A 204 20.17 17.89 -0.02
C THR A 204 20.76 16.49 0.12
N ARG A 205 21.51 16.05 -0.90
CA ARG A 205 22.38 14.85 -0.75
C ARG A 205 23.70 15.25 -0.09
N THR A 206 24.02 14.59 0.99
CA THR A 206 25.38 14.56 1.52
C THR A 206 26.14 13.44 0.82
N PRO A 207 27.37 13.68 0.35
CA PRO A 207 28.18 12.67 -0.35
C PRO A 207 28.79 11.64 0.63
N ASN A 208 28.03 11.10 1.54
CA ASN A 208 28.48 10.02 2.42
C ASN A 208 28.12 8.67 1.80
N GLU A 209 29.10 7.89 1.59
CA GLU A 209 29.28 6.67 0.80
C GLU A 209 28.26 5.56 0.96
N PHE A 210 27.44 5.60 2.00
CA PHE A 210 26.36 4.65 2.24
C PHE A 210 24.97 5.28 2.14
N ALA A 211 24.89 6.53 1.78
CA ALA A 211 23.66 7.35 1.78
C ALA A 211 22.87 7.32 0.47
N ALA A 212 23.26 6.52 -0.50
CA ALA A 212 22.48 6.37 -1.74
C ALA A 212 21.04 5.88 -1.50
N GLU A 213 20.75 5.37 -0.29
CA GLU A 213 19.38 5.01 0.15
C GLU A 213 18.87 5.84 1.33
N ARG A 214 19.68 6.76 1.90
CA ARG A 214 19.39 7.50 3.13
C ARG A 214 19.19 9.01 2.94
N GLY A 215 18.71 9.45 1.80
CA GLY A 215 18.05 10.75 1.78
C GLY A 215 16.80 10.66 2.66
N LEU A 216 16.54 11.67 3.49
CA LEU A 216 15.26 11.84 4.20
C LEU A 216 14.13 11.68 3.19
N THR A 217 13.59 10.47 3.08
CA THR A 217 12.51 10.18 2.16
C THR A 217 11.21 10.37 2.90
N GLY A 218 10.56 11.51 2.69
CA GLY A 218 9.24 11.79 3.20
C GLY A 218 8.16 11.58 2.15
N LEU A 219 6.96 11.32 2.63
CA LEU A 219 5.76 11.50 1.84
C LEU A 219 5.23 12.90 2.10
N PHE A 220 5.29 13.76 1.08
CA PHE A 220 4.78 15.14 1.15
C PHE A 220 3.30 15.16 0.78
N LEU A 221 2.56 16.08 1.34
CA LEU A 221 1.16 16.31 1.03
C LEU A 221 0.78 17.78 1.18
N CYS A 222 -0.19 18.23 0.37
CA CYS A 222 -0.77 19.56 0.47
C CYS A 222 -2.23 19.46 0.91
N SER A 223 -2.64 20.33 1.84
CA SER A 223 -4.00 20.36 2.36
C SER A 223 -4.34 21.75 2.90
N ASP A 224 -5.60 22.16 2.79
CA ASP A 224 -6.10 23.38 3.42
C ASP A 224 -6.52 23.15 4.88
N ASN A 225 -6.48 21.90 5.33
CA ASN A 225 -6.79 21.48 6.68
C ASN A 225 -5.60 21.71 7.63
N ASP A 226 -5.85 21.91 8.92
CA ASP A 226 -4.79 22.07 9.89
C ASP A 226 -4.07 20.75 10.23
N LEU A 227 -2.94 20.85 10.97
CA LEU A 227 -2.13 19.70 11.37
C LEU A 227 -2.95 18.64 12.14
N THR A 228 -3.91 19.04 12.95
CA THR A 228 -4.75 18.15 13.77
C THR A 228 -5.73 17.37 12.91
N GLU A 229 -6.37 18.06 11.97
CA GLU A 229 -7.31 17.46 11.03
C GLU A 229 -6.60 16.49 10.07
N VAL A 230 -5.43 16.88 9.52
CA VAL A 230 -4.60 16.03 8.68
C VAL A 230 -4.12 14.80 9.46
N LYS A 231 -3.68 14.98 10.73
CA LYS A 231 -3.33 13.84 11.59
C LYS A 231 -4.51 12.88 11.77
N ALA A 232 -5.68 13.40 12.14
CA ALA A 232 -6.87 12.58 12.36
C ALA A 232 -7.28 11.81 11.08
N HIS A 233 -7.11 12.45 9.93
CA HIS A 233 -7.32 11.81 8.62
C HIS A 233 -6.34 10.67 8.37
N LEU A 234 -5.03 10.94 8.45
CA LEU A 234 -3.99 9.96 8.10
C LEU A 234 -3.96 8.75 9.05
N ARG A 235 -4.30 8.95 10.32
CA ARG A 235 -4.32 7.88 11.31
C ARG A 235 -5.27 6.74 10.99
N GLN A 236 -6.36 7.01 10.27
CA GLN A 236 -7.33 5.98 9.86
C GLN A 236 -6.69 4.90 8.98
N PHE A 237 -5.56 5.21 8.33
CA PHE A 237 -4.89 4.33 7.37
C PHE A 237 -3.68 3.59 7.96
N ILE A 238 -3.22 3.92 9.17
CA ILE A 238 -2.03 3.29 9.76
C ILE A 238 -2.23 1.79 10.00
N ARG A 239 -3.43 1.41 10.45
CA ARG A 239 -3.79 0.03 10.73
C ARG A 239 -5.04 -0.34 9.95
N LEU A 240 -4.88 -1.31 9.07
CA LEU A 240 -5.96 -1.88 8.27
C LEU A 240 -6.15 -3.35 8.67
N LYS A 241 -7.28 -3.93 8.32
CA LYS A 241 -7.48 -5.39 8.43
C LYS A 241 -7.07 -6.06 7.13
N ASP A 242 -6.53 -7.27 7.22
CA ASP A 242 -6.42 -8.15 6.07
C ASP A 242 -7.74 -8.91 5.82
N GLU A 243 -7.78 -9.72 4.78
CA GLU A 243 -8.94 -10.55 4.40
C GLU A 243 -9.28 -11.60 5.47
N ALA A 244 -8.32 -11.99 6.32
CA ALA A 244 -8.54 -12.88 7.45
C ALA A 244 -9.01 -12.15 8.72
N GLY A 245 -9.11 -10.80 8.67
CA GLY A 245 -9.51 -9.97 9.80
C GLY A 245 -8.37 -9.60 10.77
N ASN A 246 -7.12 -9.98 10.47
CA ASN A 246 -5.97 -9.62 11.27
C ASN A 246 -5.59 -8.16 11.04
N TRP A 247 -5.14 -7.49 12.10
CA TRP A 247 -4.62 -6.13 11.98
C TRP A 247 -3.21 -6.14 11.38
N VAL A 248 -3.02 -5.33 10.33
CA VAL A 248 -1.73 -5.11 9.67
C VAL A 248 -1.40 -3.63 9.64
N TYR A 249 -0.12 -3.29 9.75
CA TYR A 249 0.34 -1.92 9.56
C TYR A 249 0.40 -1.61 8.07
N PHE A 250 -0.31 -0.57 7.65
CA PHE A 250 -0.27 -0.04 6.30
C PHE A 250 0.64 1.19 6.27
N ARG A 251 1.86 1.01 5.80
CA ARG A 251 2.90 2.05 5.73
C ARG A 251 2.68 2.93 4.51
N PHE A 252 1.57 3.64 4.45
CA PHE A 252 1.20 4.53 3.34
C PHE A 252 2.24 5.64 3.09
N TRP A 253 3.04 5.98 4.09
CA TRP A 253 4.10 6.99 3.95
C TRP A 253 5.31 6.54 3.13
N GLU A 254 5.37 5.30 2.69
CA GLU A 254 6.32 4.85 1.69
C GLU A 254 5.84 5.23 0.28
N GLY A 255 6.28 6.39 -0.22
CA GLY A 255 5.77 7.00 -1.45
C GLY A 255 5.73 6.06 -2.66
N LEU A 256 6.77 5.24 -2.84
CA LEU A 256 6.82 4.29 -3.95
C LEU A 256 5.63 3.30 -3.94
N TYR A 257 5.27 2.77 -2.77
CA TYR A 257 4.15 1.83 -2.64
C TYR A 257 2.81 2.54 -2.77
N LEU A 258 2.71 3.73 -2.20
CA LEU A 258 1.51 4.55 -2.29
C LEU A 258 1.20 4.94 -3.74
N PHE A 259 2.22 5.28 -4.52
CA PHE A 259 2.03 5.60 -5.93
C PHE A 259 1.64 4.39 -6.78
N GLY A 260 2.14 3.19 -6.46
CA GLY A 260 1.63 1.96 -7.07
C GLY A 260 0.15 1.72 -6.79
N LEU A 261 -0.32 2.07 -5.59
CA LEU A 261 -1.74 2.06 -5.26
C LEU A 261 -2.51 3.16 -6.04
N PHE A 262 -1.98 4.36 -6.17
CA PHE A 262 -2.61 5.44 -6.94
C PHE A 262 -2.69 5.11 -8.44
N GLU A 263 -1.67 4.45 -9.00
CA GLU A 263 -1.73 3.92 -10.37
C GLU A 263 -2.88 2.92 -10.54
N ALA A 264 -3.11 2.03 -9.59
CA ALA A 264 -4.24 1.11 -9.61
C ALA A 264 -5.57 1.88 -9.46
N LEU A 265 -5.62 2.86 -8.58
CA LEU A 265 -6.79 3.71 -8.35
C LEU A 265 -7.20 4.46 -9.63
N THR A 266 -6.25 5.02 -10.39
CA THR A 266 -6.55 5.71 -11.66
C THR A 266 -7.08 4.78 -12.75
N ARG A 267 -6.82 3.47 -12.64
CA ARG A 267 -7.43 2.44 -13.51
C ARG A 267 -8.80 1.95 -13.04
N GLY A 268 -9.33 2.54 -11.96
CA GLY A 268 -10.59 2.13 -11.35
C GLY A 268 -10.49 0.90 -10.44
N GLU A 269 -9.27 0.45 -10.14
CA GLU A 269 -8.99 -0.62 -9.19
C GLU A 269 -8.86 -0.03 -7.77
N LEU A 270 -9.25 -0.79 -6.73
CA LEU A 270 -9.10 -0.38 -5.33
C LEU A 270 -9.70 1.03 -5.04
N ALA A 271 -10.85 1.32 -5.64
CA ALA A 271 -11.49 2.64 -5.59
C ALA A 271 -11.75 3.15 -4.16
N GLU A 272 -11.92 2.26 -3.20
CA GLU A 272 -12.08 2.54 -1.77
C GLU A 272 -10.90 3.29 -1.16
N PHE A 273 -9.69 3.14 -1.72
CA PHE A 273 -8.49 3.86 -1.30
C PHE A 273 -8.45 5.33 -1.77
N GLY A 274 -9.39 5.77 -2.60
CA GLY A 274 -9.64 7.19 -2.86
C GLY A 274 -9.89 8.00 -1.60
N ARG A 275 -10.31 7.34 -0.50
CA ARG A 275 -10.43 7.93 0.84
C ARG A 275 -9.12 8.49 1.41
N LEU A 276 -7.95 8.09 0.87
CA LEU A 276 -6.68 8.73 1.21
C LEU A 276 -6.68 10.22 0.85
N PHE A 277 -7.35 10.60 -0.24
CA PHE A 277 -7.47 11.99 -0.65
C PHE A 277 -8.61 12.73 0.07
N VAL A 278 -9.72 12.07 0.34
CA VAL A 278 -10.92 12.74 0.90
C VAL A 278 -11.59 11.91 1.97
N SER A 279 -11.77 12.50 3.15
CA SER A 279 -12.60 11.97 4.22
C SER A 279 -13.43 13.08 4.87
N ARG A 280 -14.16 12.75 5.93
CA ARG A 280 -14.87 13.75 6.73
C ARG A 280 -13.92 14.70 7.46
N GLN A 281 -12.73 14.22 7.84
CA GLN A 281 -11.74 14.94 8.63
C GLN A 281 -10.95 15.93 7.80
N ALA A 282 -10.49 15.50 6.61
CA ALA A 282 -9.65 16.35 5.78
C ALA A 282 -9.75 15.99 4.29
N MET A 283 -9.31 16.93 3.47
CA MET A 283 -9.04 16.73 2.06
C MET A 283 -7.54 16.97 1.80
N ILE A 284 -6.90 15.99 1.16
CA ILE A 284 -5.53 16.08 0.71
C ILE A 284 -5.56 16.44 -0.78
N ALA A 285 -5.08 17.63 -1.13
CA ALA A 285 -5.08 18.11 -2.50
C ALA A 285 -4.05 17.38 -3.36
N SER A 286 -2.91 17.01 -2.77
CA SER A 286 -1.87 16.24 -3.46
C SER A 286 -1.03 15.42 -2.49
N PHE A 287 -0.52 14.30 -3.00
CA PHE A 287 0.60 13.55 -2.44
C PHE A 287 1.80 13.63 -3.37
N SER A 288 3.01 13.68 -2.81
CA SER A 288 4.23 13.70 -3.61
C SER A 288 5.40 13.09 -2.85
N PHE A 289 6.39 12.60 -3.58
CA PHE A 289 7.64 12.10 -3.01
C PHE A 289 8.79 12.23 -4.01
N MET A 290 10.02 12.29 -3.48
CA MET A 290 11.25 12.22 -4.26
C MET A 290 11.75 10.79 -4.26
N ASP A 291 12.00 10.21 -5.42
CA ASP A 291 12.63 8.89 -5.48
C ASP A 291 14.16 8.97 -5.37
N SER A 292 14.81 7.82 -5.27
CA SER A 292 16.27 7.75 -5.10
C SER A 292 17.07 8.27 -6.32
N SER A 293 16.43 8.47 -7.48
CA SER A 293 17.06 9.09 -8.66
C SER A 293 16.96 10.61 -8.67
N GLY A 294 16.17 11.19 -7.78
CA GLY A 294 15.85 12.62 -7.79
C GLY A 294 14.68 12.98 -8.69
N SER A 295 13.87 11.98 -9.10
CA SER A 295 12.62 12.24 -9.80
C SER A 295 11.52 12.55 -8.79
N TRP A 296 10.80 13.62 -9.02
CA TRP A 296 9.69 14.09 -8.21
C TRP A 296 8.37 13.56 -8.74
N HIS A 297 7.66 12.84 -7.95
CA HIS A 297 6.37 12.22 -8.28
C HIS A 297 5.24 12.96 -7.59
N VAL A 298 4.14 13.23 -8.32
CA VAL A 298 2.98 13.97 -7.80
C VAL A 298 1.69 13.27 -8.21
N ALA A 299 0.83 13.04 -7.24
CA ALA A 299 -0.56 12.62 -7.44
C ALA A 299 -1.49 13.70 -6.89
N ARG A 300 -2.43 14.17 -7.70
CA ARG A 300 -3.31 15.31 -7.38
C ARG A 300 -4.76 14.88 -7.41
N LEU A 301 -5.55 15.57 -6.60
CA LEU A 301 -7.00 15.57 -6.69
C LEU A 301 -7.44 16.72 -7.63
N SER A 302 -8.06 16.38 -8.74
CA SER A 302 -8.44 17.37 -9.79
C SER A 302 -9.83 17.97 -9.60
N ALA A 303 -10.60 17.51 -8.60
CA ALA A 303 -11.96 17.98 -8.35
C ALA A 303 -12.05 18.73 -7.02
N PRO A 304 -12.87 19.80 -6.93
CA PRO A 304 -13.14 20.49 -5.69
C PRO A 304 -13.93 19.59 -4.73
N ARG A 305 -13.81 19.85 -3.42
CA ARG A 305 -14.43 19.04 -2.36
C ARG A 305 -15.94 18.83 -2.55
N GLU A 306 -16.63 19.84 -3.02
CA GLU A 306 -18.08 19.85 -3.22
C GLU A 306 -18.54 18.89 -4.33
N ALA A 307 -17.64 18.59 -5.27
CA ALA A 307 -17.91 17.65 -6.36
C ALA A 307 -17.59 16.20 -6.02
N LEU A 308 -16.97 15.96 -4.85
CA LEU A 308 -16.53 14.64 -4.45
C LEU A 308 -17.50 14.01 -3.44
N PRO A 309 -17.88 12.75 -3.64
CA PRO A 309 -18.71 12.07 -2.67
C PRO A 309 -17.89 11.90 -1.38
N VAL A 310 -18.31 12.55 -0.32
CA VAL A 310 -17.87 12.18 1.02
C VAL A 310 -18.43 10.80 1.28
N THR A 311 -17.58 9.79 1.24
CA THR A 311 -18.01 8.41 1.50
C THR A 311 -18.52 8.34 2.94
N GLU A 312 -19.84 8.24 3.08
CA GLU A 312 -20.51 8.07 4.38
C GLU A 312 -20.35 6.65 4.95
N GLY A 313 -19.65 5.78 4.22
CA GLY A 313 -19.44 4.39 4.60
C GLY A 313 -18.31 4.20 5.60
N ASN A 314 -18.63 3.61 6.74
CA ASN A 314 -17.69 3.09 7.73
C ASN A 314 -17.07 1.74 7.25
N SER A 315 -17.03 1.49 5.93
CA SER A 315 -16.40 0.29 5.39
C SER A 315 -14.91 0.33 5.70
N ALA A 316 -14.47 -0.62 6.52
CA ALA A 316 -13.06 -0.75 6.83
C ALA A 316 -12.30 -1.02 5.52
N LEU A 317 -11.23 -0.26 5.29
CA LEU A 317 -10.29 -0.59 4.22
C LEU A 317 -9.63 -1.94 4.54
N ILE A 318 -9.56 -2.80 3.54
CA ILE A 318 -9.00 -4.15 3.68
C ILE A 318 -7.74 -4.26 2.82
N VAL A 319 -6.70 -4.84 3.39
CA VAL A 319 -5.48 -5.21 2.67
C VAL A 319 -5.75 -6.51 1.92
N THR A 320 -6.18 -6.38 0.67
CA THR A 320 -6.48 -7.50 -0.21
C THR A 320 -5.22 -8.11 -0.83
N GLU A 321 -5.33 -9.32 -1.38
CA GLU A 321 -4.24 -9.94 -2.13
C GLU A 321 -3.85 -9.08 -3.36
N GLN A 322 -4.79 -8.40 -4.00
CA GLN A 322 -4.51 -7.47 -5.09
C GLN A 322 -3.59 -6.33 -4.63
N LEU A 323 -3.87 -5.71 -3.47
CA LEU A 323 -3.01 -4.67 -2.89
C LEU A 323 -1.62 -5.22 -2.54
N ARG A 324 -1.53 -6.44 -2.00
CA ARG A 324 -0.25 -7.10 -1.72
C ARG A 324 0.56 -7.34 -3.00
N GLN A 325 -0.09 -7.72 -4.10
CA GLN A 325 0.57 -7.90 -5.41
C GLN A 325 1.13 -6.58 -5.95
N ILE A 326 0.40 -5.48 -5.83
CA ILE A 326 0.89 -4.15 -6.19
C ILE A 326 2.17 -3.85 -5.42
N PHE A 327 2.18 -4.06 -4.11
CA PHE A 327 3.37 -3.80 -3.27
C PHE A 327 4.54 -4.72 -3.59
N ARG A 328 4.29 -6.01 -3.87
CA ARG A 328 5.35 -6.94 -4.33
C ARG A 328 5.95 -6.47 -5.65
N SER A 329 5.11 -6.05 -6.59
CA SER A 329 5.57 -5.56 -7.90
C SER A 329 6.41 -4.28 -7.76
N GLN A 330 6.00 -3.35 -6.89
CA GLN A 330 6.77 -2.13 -6.61
C GLN A 330 8.12 -2.45 -5.93
N ARG A 331 8.14 -3.40 -5.00
CA ARG A 331 9.37 -3.87 -4.35
C ARG A 331 10.33 -4.48 -5.39
N GLU A 332 9.83 -5.32 -6.29
CA GLU A 332 10.63 -5.95 -7.34
C GLU A 332 11.19 -4.90 -8.31
N ARG A 333 10.38 -3.94 -8.76
CA ARG A 333 10.85 -2.82 -9.60
C ARG A 333 11.94 -2.00 -8.92
N ARG A 334 11.77 -1.69 -7.63
CA ARG A 334 12.78 -0.98 -6.84
C ARG A 334 14.07 -1.78 -6.73
N PHE A 335 13.97 -3.09 -6.48
CA PHE A 335 15.13 -3.97 -6.41
C PHE A 335 15.85 -4.03 -7.75
N VAL A 336 15.17 -4.26 -8.86
CA VAL A 336 15.75 -4.29 -10.22
C VAL A 336 16.48 -2.97 -10.53
N ARG A 337 15.88 -1.82 -10.18
CA ARG A 337 16.51 -0.52 -10.42
C ARG A 337 17.80 -0.35 -9.60
N ARG A 338 17.79 -0.70 -8.30
CA ARG A 338 18.99 -0.64 -7.45
C ARG A 338 20.08 -1.58 -7.96
N LEU A 339 19.69 -2.80 -8.31
CA LEU A 339 20.62 -3.79 -8.84
C LEU A 339 21.26 -3.30 -10.14
N ARG A 340 20.46 -2.69 -11.04
CA ARG A 340 21.00 -2.11 -12.28
C ARG A 340 22.04 -1.02 -12.01
N LEU A 341 21.77 -0.11 -11.08
CA LEU A 341 22.73 0.94 -10.72
C LEU A 341 24.00 0.33 -10.17
N HIS A 342 23.90 -0.61 -9.25
CA HIS A 342 25.04 -1.30 -8.65
C HIS A 342 25.88 -2.06 -9.68
N LEU A 343 25.25 -2.85 -10.55
CA LEU A 343 25.95 -3.59 -11.59
C LEU A 343 26.61 -2.66 -12.62
N ASN A 344 25.97 -1.55 -12.98
CA ASN A 344 26.56 -0.57 -13.89
C ASN A 344 27.72 0.20 -13.24
N GLU A 345 27.71 0.43 -11.93
CA GLU A 345 28.84 0.98 -11.18
C GLU A 345 30.04 0.03 -11.26
N ILE A 346 29.85 -1.27 -11.02
CA ILE A 346 30.90 -2.27 -11.16
C ILE A 346 31.47 -2.28 -12.59
N LEU A 347 30.60 -2.27 -13.62
CA LEU A 347 31.03 -2.23 -15.02
C LEU A 347 31.87 -1.00 -15.32
N SER A 348 31.51 0.16 -14.80
CA SER A 348 32.24 1.41 -15.02
C SER A 348 33.63 1.42 -14.38
N THR A 349 33.86 0.63 -13.33
CA THR A 349 35.15 0.51 -12.64
C THR A 349 36.07 -0.55 -13.28
N GLU A 350 35.48 -1.60 -13.85
CA GLU A 350 36.25 -2.75 -14.34
C GLU A 350 36.50 -2.72 -15.86
N THR A 351 35.73 -1.95 -16.62
CA THR A 351 35.80 -1.99 -18.10
C THR A 351 35.85 -0.59 -18.73
N THR A 352 36.78 -0.39 -19.66
CA THR A 352 36.85 0.79 -20.53
C THR A 352 35.67 0.85 -21.57
N SER A 353 34.78 -0.12 -21.57
CA SER A 353 33.64 -0.22 -22.47
C SER A 353 32.38 0.36 -21.81
N LEU A 354 31.78 1.35 -22.45
CA LEU A 354 30.58 2.07 -21.99
C LEU A 354 29.26 1.28 -22.21
N THR A 355 29.28 -0.04 -22.07
CA THR A 355 28.07 -0.85 -22.25
C THR A 355 27.34 -1.02 -20.92
N PHE A 356 26.36 -0.16 -20.66
CA PHE A 356 25.52 -0.27 -19.47
C PHE A 356 24.40 -1.30 -19.65
N LEU A 357 24.11 -2.04 -18.59
CA LEU A 357 22.98 -2.96 -18.55
C LEU A 357 21.66 -2.20 -18.65
N THR A 358 20.80 -2.68 -19.51
CA THR A 358 19.41 -2.24 -19.60
C THR A 358 18.58 -2.86 -18.48
N GLU A 359 17.40 -2.29 -18.20
CA GLU A 359 16.48 -2.84 -17.22
C GLU A 359 16.02 -4.26 -17.59
N ALA A 360 15.80 -4.52 -18.88
CA ALA A 360 15.40 -5.83 -19.38
C ALA A 360 16.46 -6.91 -19.13
N GLU A 361 17.74 -6.59 -19.31
CA GLU A 361 18.84 -7.51 -19.01
C GLU A 361 18.93 -7.83 -17.52
N VAL A 362 18.78 -6.83 -16.66
CA VAL A 362 18.76 -7.04 -15.20
C VAL A 362 17.54 -7.86 -14.76
N ILE A 363 16.37 -7.65 -15.34
CA ILE A 363 15.19 -8.49 -15.09
C ILE A 363 15.48 -9.96 -15.48
N ASN A 364 16.19 -10.21 -16.56
CA ASN A 364 16.57 -11.57 -16.96
C ASN A 364 17.55 -12.20 -15.96
N LEU A 365 18.54 -11.44 -15.47
CA LEU A 365 19.47 -11.91 -14.43
C LEU A 365 18.73 -12.26 -13.13
N VAL A 366 17.81 -11.42 -12.71
CA VAL A 366 16.95 -11.68 -11.54
C VAL A 366 16.12 -12.94 -11.73
N ARG A 367 15.54 -13.14 -12.92
CA ARG A 367 14.77 -14.33 -13.25
C ARG A 367 15.61 -15.59 -13.21
N GLU A 368 16.82 -15.57 -13.78
CA GLU A 368 17.77 -16.70 -13.71
C GLU A 368 18.11 -17.04 -12.25
N ALA A 369 18.43 -16.05 -11.42
CA ALA A 369 18.72 -16.24 -10.00
C ALA A 369 17.53 -16.87 -9.26
N ARG A 370 16.30 -16.38 -9.51
CA ARG A 370 15.06 -16.93 -8.92
C ARG A 370 14.83 -18.39 -9.34
N GLN A 371 15.14 -18.76 -10.59
CA GLN A 371 15.07 -20.16 -11.06
C GLN A 371 16.07 -21.09 -10.34
N CYS A 372 17.17 -20.53 -9.84
CA CYS A 372 18.11 -21.25 -8.98
C CYS A 372 17.68 -21.31 -7.49
N GLY A 373 16.47 -20.84 -7.14
CA GLY A 373 15.94 -20.85 -5.77
C GLY A 373 16.38 -19.68 -4.90
N LEU A 374 17.06 -18.66 -5.46
CA LEU A 374 17.51 -17.48 -4.71
C LEU A 374 16.36 -16.51 -4.53
N THR A 375 16.01 -16.20 -3.27
CA THR A 375 14.89 -15.31 -2.92
C THR A 375 15.32 -14.05 -2.20
N LEU A 376 16.46 -14.05 -1.51
CA LEU A 376 17.03 -12.89 -0.84
C LEU A 376 17.65 -11.94 -1.86
N GLU A 377 17.41 -10.64 -1.72
CA GLU A 377 17.91 -9.61 -2.64
C GLU A 377 19.44 -9.67 -2.78
N ARG A 378 20.17 -9.87 -1.66
CA ARG A 378 21.63 -10.00 -1.67
C ARG A 378 22.09 -11.20 -2.49
N SER A 379 21.49 -12.37 -2.27
CA SER A 379 21.86 -13.59 -3.02
C SER A 379 21.60 -13.43 -4.52
N VAL A 380 20.52 -12.75 -4.89
CA VAL A 380 20.20 -12.43 -6.28
C VAL A 380 21.23 -11.44 -6.86
N ALA A 381 21.66 -10.45 -6.07
CA ALA A 381 22.68 -9.50 -6.52
C ALA A 381 24.05 -10.16 -6.75
N ASP A 382 24.51 -10.97 -5.80
CA ASP A 382 25.77 -11.72 -5.91
C ASP A 382 25.76 -12.67 -7.13
N TYR A 383 24.62 -13.36 -7.37
CA TYR A 383 24.44 -14.21 -8.56
C TYR A 383 24.45 -13.39 -9.85
N ALA A 384 23.76 -12.25 -9.88
CA ALA A 384 23.71 -11.39 -11.05
C ALA A 384 25.09 -10.81 -11.40
N GLN A 385 25.89 -10.44 -10.39
CA GLN A 385 27.27 -10.00 -10.56
C GLN A 385 28.13 -11.15 -11.14
N ALA A 386 28.05 -12.36 -10.59
CA ALA A 386 28.76 -13.53 -11.11
C ALA A 386 28.40 -13.82 -12.58
N ARG A 387 27.11 -13.70 -12.92
CA ARG A 387 26.63 -13.88 -14.30
C ARG A 387 27.19 -12.82 -15.25
N MET A 388 27.35 -11.59 -14.79
CA MET A 388 27.94 -10.50 -15.55
C MET A 388 29.43 -10.75 -15.82
N MET A 389 30.19 -11.24 -14.83
CA MET A 389 31.61 -11.62 -14.96
C MET A 389 31.79 -12.83 -15.90
N THR A 390 30.76 -13.61 -16.14
CA THR A 390 30.78 -14.80 -17.00
C THR A 390 29.70 -14.71 -18.09
N PRO A 391 29.92 -13.91 -19.16
CA PRO A 391 28.89 -13.67 -20.19
C PRO A 391 28.40 -14.95 -20.90
N GLN A 392 29.26 -15.98 -21.03
CA GLN A 392 28.91 -17.27 -21.62
C GLN A 392 27.97 -18.09 -20.69
N GLY A 393 27.81 -17.67 -19.44
CA GLY A 393 27.02 -18.36 -18.43
C GLY A 393 27.72 -19.57 -17.83
N PHE A 394 27.25 -19.99 -16.69
CA PHE A 394 27.80 -21.13 -15.95
C PHE A 394 26.74 -22.20 -15.60
N ALA A 395 25.49 -22.03 -16.01
CA ALA A 395 24.42 -22.98 -15.68
C ALA A 395 24.69 -24.42 -16.09
N ARG A 396 25.52 -24.63 -17.14
CA ARG A 396 25.96 -25.95 -17.63
C ARG A 396 27.33 -26.36 -17.11
N ALA A 397 27.99 -25.54 -16.31
CA ALA A 397 29.33 -25.82 -15.82
C ALA A 397 29.30 -26.97 -14.78
N PRO A 398 30.22 -27.95 -14.82
CA PRO A 398 30.22 -29.05 -13.85
C PRO A 398 30.36 -28.60 -12.41
N TRP A 399 31.13 -27.52 -12.15
CA TRP A 399 31.31 -26.93 -10.82
C TRP A 399 30.02 -26.35 -10.28
N PHE A 400 29.20 -25.71 -11.13
CA PHE A 400 27.91 -25.13 -10.70
C PHE A 400 26.94 -26.23 -10.27
N ALA A 401 26.84 -27.32 -11.08
CA ALA A 401 26.03 -28.47 -10.70
C ALA A 401 26.54 -29.15 -9.41
N ALA A 402 27.84 -29.17 -9.18
CA ALA A 402 28.43 -29.70 -7.95
C ALA A 402 28.09 -28.80 -6.74
N LEU A 403 28.08 -27.48 -6.94
CA LEU A 403 27.73 -26.51 -5.91
C LEU A 403 26.24 -26.60 -5.52
N GLN A 404 25.33 -26.76 -6.51
CA GLN A 404 23.91 -26.96 -6.26
C GLN A 404 23.61 -28.21 -5.40
N ARG A 405 24.39 -29.29 -5.59
CA ARG A 405 24.23 -30.53 -4.80
C ARG A 405 24.62 -30.39 -3.33
N LYS A 406 25.39 -29.36 -2.96
CA LYS A 406 25.81 -29.14 -1.57
C LYS A 406 24.69 -28.62 -0.66
N ASN A 407 23.54 -28.28 -1.22
CA ASN A 407 22.36 -27.76 -0.49
C ASN A 407 22.70 -26.65 0.52
N LEU A 408 23.55 -25.70 0.08
CA LEU A 408 23.98 -24.57 0.89
C LEU A 408 22.83 -23.61 1.14
N HIS A 409 22.91 -22.83 2.22
CA HIS A 409 22.04 -21.67 2.38
C HIS A 409 22.25 -20.71 1.20
N GLN A 410 21.17 -20.02 0.75
CA GLN A 410 21.21 -19.22 -0.48
C GLN A 410 22.26 -18.10 -0.50
N LEU A 411 22.61 -17.53 0.66
CA LEU A 411 23.69 -16.54 0.75
C LEU A 411 25.06 -17.19 0.47
N ASP A 412 25.33 -18.30 1.11
CA ASP A 412 26.60 -19.05 0.94
C ASP A 412 26.74 -19.60 -0.48
N PHE A 413 25.62 -20.07 -1.05
CA PHE A 413 25.56 -20.52 -2.43
C PHE A 413 25.90 -19.40 -3.42
N ALA A 414 25.23 -18.24 -3.29
CA ALA A 414 25.44 -17.11 -4.20
C ALA A 414 26.85 -16.54 -4.08
N GLN A 415 27.36 -16.43 -2.85
CA GLN A 415 28.73 -16.00 -2.58
C GLN A 415 29.76 -16.97 -3.19
N ALA A 416 29.59 -18.28 -3.02
CA ALA A 416 30.48 -19.29 -3.60
C ALA A 416 30.46 -19.25 -5.15
N VAL A 417 29.32 -18.95 -5.75
CA VAL A 417 29.20 -18.72 -7.20
C VAL A 417 30.01 -17.50 -7.63
N LEU A 418 29.88 -16.39 -6.90
CA LEU A 418 30.59 -15.14 -7.18
C LEU A 418 32.11 -15.32 -7.04
N GLU A 419 32.57 -15.93 -5.95
CA GLU A 419 33.99 -16.23 -5.69
C GLU A 419 34.60 -17.11 -6.80
N HIS A 420 33.86 -18.13 -7.26
CA HIS A 420 34.33 -19.00 -8.33
C HIS A 420 34.50 -18.25 -9.66
N CYS A 421 33.57 -17.35 -9.98
CA CYS A 421 33.66 -16.52 -11.18
C CYS A 421 34.79 -15.47 -11.08
N GLY A 422 34.97 -14.85 -9.89
CA GLY A 422 36.01 -13.87 -9.63
C GLY A 422 37.43 -14.47 -9.60
N ALA A 423 37.58 -15.74 -9.23
CA ALA A 423 38.87 -16.45 -9.29
C ALA A 423 39.25 -16.92 -10.70
N ALA A 424 38.30 -16.88 -11.64
CA ALA A 424 38.51 -17.29 -13.03
C ALA A 424 38.82 -16.13 -13.98
N CYS A 425 38.68 -14.87 -13.47
CA CYS A 425 39.10 -13.63 -14.14
C CYS A 425 40.47 -13.21 -13.68
#